data_98807e61157c15f2535155f30885efea
#
_entry.id   98807e61157c15f2535155f30885efea
#
_cell.length_a   1.000
_cell.length_b   1.000
_cell.length_c   1.000
_cell.angle_alpha   90.00
_cell.angle_beta   90.00
_cell.angle_gamma   90.00
#
_symmetry.space_group_name_H-M   'P 1'
#
loop_
_entity.id
_entity.type
_entity.pdbx_description
1 polymer ?
#
loop_
_entity_poly.entity_id
_entity_poly.type
_entity_poly.pdbx_seq_one_letter_code
_entity_poly.pdbx_strand_id
1 'polypeptide(L)'
;NYTLLNKKRKGIIEEIVIFPYVGALHAGTLLKERCLIMGETIAAIATGMGDSGIGIIRISGDTALQIVDQIFQPVNKKKTILNMDSYTAAYGKIIYEGELYDEAVALVMHAPKTYTTEDVVELDCHGGITVLKRVLDLVIRLGARPAEPGEFTKRAFLGGRIDMSQAESVMDLIHAKNDMAAKSSLLQ
;
A
#
# COMPACT_ATOMS: atom_id res chain seq x y z
N ASN A 1 -11.22 -16.38 -27.23
CA ASN A 1 -12.20 -15.38 -27.67
C ASN A 1 -12.68 -14.62 -26.44
N TYR A 2 -12.31 -13.36 -26.36
CA TYR A 2 -12.72 -12.45 -25.28
C TYR A 2 -13.99 -11.73 -25.71
N THR A 3 -15.00 -11.67 -24.85
CA THR A 3 -16.19 -10.86 -25.10
C THR A 3 -16.10 -9.59 -24.26
N LEU A 4 -16.02 -8.44 -24.94
CA LEU A 4 -16.06 -7.12 -24.35
C LEU A 4 -17.53 -6.68 -24.22
N LEU A 5 -17.97 -6.40 -23.00
CA LEU A 5 -19.27 -5.78 -22.74
C LEU A 5 -19.06 -4.34 -22.31
N ASN A 6 -19.44 -3.40 -23.18
CA ASN A 6 -19.45 -1.97 -22.88
C ASN A 6 -20.75 -1.58 -22.16
N LYS A 7 -20.68 -1.14 -20.92
CA LYS A 7 -21.80 -0.57 -20.19
C LYS A 7 -21.54 0.89 -19.86
N LYS A 8 -22.28 1.77 -20.52
CA LYS A 8 -22.23 3.23 -20.26
C LYS A 8 -23.06 3.57 -19.02
N ARG A 9 -22.45 4.06 -17.96
CA ARG A 9 -23.13 4.77 -16.86
C ARG A 9 -22.35 6.04 -16.54
N LYS A 10 -23.02 7.20 -16.66
CA LYS A 10 -22.52 8.53 -16.28
C LYS A 10 -21.11 8.92 -16.77
N GLY A 11 -20.83 8.73 -18.09
CA GLY A 11 -19.66 9.32 -18.73
C GLY A 11 -18.32 8.61 -18.51
N ILE A 12 -18.28 7.49 -17.80
CA ILE A 12 -17.10 6.64 -17.59
C ILE A 12 -17.27 5.38 -18.43
N ILE A 13 -16.29 5.10 -19.30
CA ILE A 13 -16.23 3.83 -20.05
C ILE A 13 -15.48 2.83 -19.15
N GLU A 14 -16.21 1.91 -18.55
CA GLU A 14 -15.61 0.76 -17.84
C GLU A 14 -15.44 -0.37 -18.86
N GLU A 15 -14.20 -0.69 -19.19
CA GLU A 15 -13.88 -1.90 -19.94
C GLU A 15 -13.84 -3.09 -18.96
N ILE A 16 -14.85 -3.96 -19.06
CA ILE A 16 -14.89 -5.21 -18.27
C ILE A 16 -14.28 -6.31 -19.11
N VAL A 17 -13.08 -6.75 -18.73
CA VAL A 17 -12.47 -7.96 -19.30
C VAL A 17 -13.03 -9.17 -18.56
N ILE A 18 -13.88 -9.96 -19.23
CA ILE A 18 -14.42 -11.20 -18.67
C ILE A 18 -13.49 -12.36 -19.03
N PHE A 19 -12.90 -13.00 -18.05
CA PHE A 19 -12.14 -14.23 -18.22
C PHE A 19 -13.10 -15.40 -18.48
N PRO A 20 -12.86 -16.26 -19.52
CA PRO A 20 -13.82 -17.27 -19.96
C PRO A 20 -13.99 -18.48 -19.03
N TYR A 21 -13.37 -18.52 -17.86
CA TYR A 21 -13.40 -19.68 -16.96
C TYR A 21 -14.08 -19.45 -15.61
N VAL A 22 -14.67 -18.28 -15.36
CA VAL A 22 -15.40 -18.02 -14.10
C VAL A 22 -16.86 -17.83 -14.44
N GLY A 23 -17.73 -18.73 -13.99
CA GLY A 23 -19.17 -18.66 -14.22
C GLY A 23 -19.76 -17.32 -13.74
N ALA A 24 -20.82 -16.85 -14.38
CA ALA A 24 -21.42 -15.52 -14.19
C ALA A 24 -21.73 -15.13 -12.72
N LEU A 25 -21.92 -16.12 -11.82
CA LEU A 25 -22.11 -15.94 -10.38
C LEU A 25 -20.82 -15.46 -9.66
N HIS A 26 -19.65 -15.89 -10.13
CA HIS A 26 -18.36 -15.51 -9.54
C HIS A 26 -17.88 -14.12 -9.99
N ALA A 27 -18.22 -13.70 -11.20
CA ALA A 27 -17.83 -12.38 -11.71
C ALA A 27 -18.44 -11.22 -10.88
N GLY A 28 -19.70 -11.34 -10.48
CA GLY A 28 -20.36 -10.35 -9.62
C GLY A 28 -19.76 -10.28 -8.21
N THR A 29 -19.34 -11.40 -7.66
CA THR A 29 -18.70 -11.49 -6.34
C THR A 29 -17.29 -10.90 -6.39
N LEU A 30 -16.49 -11.23 -7.40
CA LEU A 30 -15.15 -10.68 -7.60
C LEU A 30 -15.14 -9.17 -7.82
N LEU A 31 -16.12 -8.64 -8.58
CA LEU A 31 -16.27 -7.18 -8.77
C LEU A 31 -16.67 -6.48 -7.48
N LYS A 32 -17.53 -7.11 -6.67
CA LYS A 32 -17.94 -6.58 -5.37
C LYS A 32 -16.81 -6.62 -4.35
N GLU A 33 -16.04 -7.72 -4.31
CA GLU A 33 -14.84 -7.85 -3.49
C GLU A 33 -13.75 -6.86 -3.92
N ARG A 34 -13.52 -6.70 -5.23
CA ARG A 34 -12.60 -5.71 -5.76
C ARG A 34 -12.98 -4.28 -5.32
N CYS A 35 -14.26 -3.92 -5.42
CA CYS A 35 -14.77 -2.60 -5.02
C CYS A 35 -14.64 -2.36 -3.50
N LEU A 36 -14.83 -3.41 -2.68
CA LEU A 36 -14.69 -3.35 -1.23
C LEU A 36 -13.21 -3.30 -0.80
N ILE A 37 -12.34 -4.07 -1.44
CA ILE A 37 -10.92 -4.17 -1.09
C ILE A 37 -10.14 -2.95 -1.58
N MET A 38 -10.44 -2.42 -2.77
CA MET A 38 -9.72 -1.29 -3.37
C MET A 38 -10.25 0.09 -2.91
N GLY A 39 -11.26 0.16 -2.06
CA GLY A 39 -11.80 1.43 -1.51
C GLY A 39 -11.23 1.82 -0.16
N GLU A 40 -10.57 0.90 0.54
CA GLU A 40 -10.02 1.15 1.87
C GLU A 40 -8.51 1.41 1.81
N THR A 41 -8.06 2.46 2.49
CA THR A 41 -6.61 2.70 2.64
C THR A 41 -6.03 1.74 3.67
N ILE A 42 -4.95 1.06 3.29
CA ILE A 42 -4.22 0.12 4.16
C ILE A 42 -2.82 0.63 4.49
N ALA A 43 -2.31 0.21 5.63
CA ALA A 43 -0.95 0.52 6.05
C ALA A 43 -0.27 -0.67 6.73
N ALA A 44 1.03 -0.79 6.54
CA ALA A 44 1.87 -1.76 7.25
C ALA A 44 3.32 -1.30 7.33
N ILE A 45 4.07 -1.89 8.29
CA ILE A 45 5.53 -1.84 8.28
C ILE A 45 6.00 -2.76 7.14
N ALA A 46 6.66 -2.19 6.13
CA ALA A 46 7.08 -2.89 4.92
C ALA A 46 8.50 -3.48 5.00
N THR A 47 9.26 -3.13 6.02
CA THR A 47 10.60 -3.67 6.30
C THR A 47 10.56 -4.78 7.35
N GLY A 48 11.60 -5.61 7.39
CA GLY A 48 11.73 -6.61 8.44
C GLY A 48 11.77 -5.96 9.84
N MET A 49 11.19 -6.63 10.82
CA MET A 49 11.24 -6.19 12.22
C MET A 49 12.58 -6.62 12.84
N GLY A 50 13.51 -5.71 12.93
CA GLY A 50 14.84 -5.93 13.54
C GLY A 50 15.52 -4.59 13.81
N ASP A 51 16.68 -4.63 14.45
CA ASP A 51 17.49 -3.43 14.68
C ASP A 51 18.06 -2.98 13.32
N SER A 52 17.40 -2.03 12.68
CA SER A 52 17.83 -1.42 11.45
C SER A 52 17.86 0.10 11.58
N GLY A 53 18.71 0.77 10.79
CA GLY A 53 18.77 2.24 10.79
C GLY A 53 17.50 2.87 10.21
N ILE A 54 16.78 2.17 9.32
CA ILE A 54 15.59 2.65 8.63
C ILE A 54 14.49 1.58 8.67
N GLY A 55 13.26 2.02 8.90
CA GLY A 55 12.05 1.23 8.75
C GLY A 55 11.03 1.97 7.90
N ILE A 56 10.34 1.25 7.02
CA ILE A 56 9.41 1.80 6.06
C ILE A 56 7.98 1.46 6.48
N ILE A 57 7.14 2.49 6.57
CA ILE A 57 5.68 2.33 6.66
C ILE A 57 5.10 2.63 5.29
N ARG A 58 4.45 1.64 4.69
CA ARG A 58 3.76 1.78 3.41
C ARG A 58 2.27 1.96 3.63
N ILE A 59 1.72 2.97 2.96
CA ILE A 59 0.29 3.33 2.99
C ILE A 59 -0.19 3.29 1.55
N SER A 60 -1.31 2.58 1.28
CA SER A 60 -1.87 2.43 -0.08
C SER A 60 -3.38 2.54 -0.04
N GLY A 61 -3.97 3.28 -0.98
CA GLY A 61 -5.42 3.43 -1.14
C GLY A 61 -5.84 4.87 -1.39
N ASP A 62 -7.16 5.06 -1.51
CA ASP A 62 -7.78 6.32 -1.98
C ASP A 62 -7.49 7.54 -1.08
N THR A 63 -7.21 7.34 0.20
CA THR A 63 -6.92 8.40 1.18
C THR A 63 -5.47 8.41 1.66
N ALA A 64 -4.57 7.66 1.01
CA ALA A 64 -3.19 7.54 1.47
C ALA A 64 -2.46 8.88 1.54
N LEU A 65 -2.61 9.71 0.49
CA LEU A 65 -2.01 11.05 0.44
C LEU A 65 -2.59 11.96 1.51
N GLN A 66 -3.91 11.96 1.69
CA GLN A 66 -4.63 12.81 2.64
C GLN A 66 -4.28 12.48 4.09
N ILE A 67 -4.13 11.19 4.41
CA ILE A 67 -3.71 10.76 5.75
C ILE A 67 -2.30 11.27 6.05
N VAL A 68 -1.36 11.08 5.13
CA VAL A 68 0.03 11.49 5.35
C VAL A 68 0.17 13.01 5.36
N ASP A 69 -0.59 13.74 4.53
CA ASP A 69 -0.55 15.20 4.50
C ASP A 69 -0.95 15.86 5.84
N GLN A 70 -1.80 15.19 6.65
CA GLN A 70 -2.19 15.65 7.98
C GLN A 70 -1.05 15.58 9.01
N ILE A 71 -0.09 14.70 8.82
CA ILE A 71 0.93 14.40 9.82
C ILE A 71 2.35 14.74 9.38
N PHE A 72 2.60 14.85 8.07
CA PHE A 72 3.93 15.07 7.55
C PHE A 72 4.17 16.54 7.20
N GLN A 73 5.19 17.12 7.80
CA GLN A 73 5.61 18.49 7.58
C GLN A 73 6.96 18.53 6.85
N PRO A 74 6.98 18.74 5.53
CA PRO A 74 8.21 18.86 4.76
C PRO A 74 9.07 20.05 5.26
N VAL A 75 10.38 19.88 5.26
CA VAL A 75 11.31 20.98 5.54
C VAL A 75 11.12 22.12 4.54
N ASN A 76 10.90 21.78 3.27
CA ASN A 76 10.49 22.76 2.28
C ASN A 76 9.00 23.10 2.45
N LYS A 77 8.70 24.19 3.11
CA LYS A 77 7.34 24.67 3.41
C LYS A 77 6.46 24.96 2.19
N LYS A 78 7.03 24.99 0.97
CA LYS A 78 6.26 25.13 -0.27
C LYS A 78 5.69 23.79 -0.77
N LYS A 79 6.16 22.66 -0.22
CA LYS A 79 5.69 21.32 -0.55
C LYS A 79 4.67 20.85 0.47
N THR A 80 3.67 20.10 -0.01
CA THR A 80 2.76 19.28 0.79
C THR A 80 2.72 17.91 0.14
N ILE A 81 2.30 16.88 0.84
CA ILE A 81 2.15 15.53 0.25
C ILE A 81 1.22 15.58 -0.97
N LEU A 82 0.15 16.39 -0.88
CA LEU A 82 -0.85 16.51 -1.95
C LEU A 82 -0.35 17.22 -3.21
N ASN A 83 0.71 18.04 -3.13
CA ASN A 83 1.25 18.77 -4.29
C ASN A 83 2.58 18.22 -4.81
N MET A 84 3.06 17.10 -4.26
CA MET A 84 4.28 16.45 -4.74
C MET A 84 4.02 15.64 -6.00
N ASP A 85 4.98 15.68 -6.94
CA ASP A 85 4.95 14.83 -8.12
C ASP A 85 5.17 13.36 -7.75
N SER A 86 4.63 12.46 -8.58
CA SER A 86 4.84 11.03 -8.41
C SER A 86 6.31 10.65 -8.46
N TYR A 87 6.72 9.70 -7.63
CA TYR A 87 8.10 9.23 -7.48
C TYR A 87 9.08 10.32 -7.02
N THR A 88 8.58 11.29 -6.24
CA THR A 88 9.43 12.27 -5.58
C THR A 88 9.41 12.07 -4.07
N ALA A 89 10.51 12.48 -3.43
CA ALA A 89 10.68 12.38 -2.00
C ALA A 89 10.82 13.76 -1.35
N ALA A 90 10.42 13.84 -0.09
CA ALA A 90 10.64 15.01 0.75
C ALA A 90 11.11 14.60 2.14
N TYR A 91 12.15 15.26 2.64
CA TYR A 91 12.54 15.15 4.04
C TYR A 91 11.67 16.07 4.90
N GLY A 92 11.25 15.58 6.06
CA GLY A 92 10.36 16.32 6.94
C GLY A 92 10.19 15.67 8.31
N LYS A 93 9.19 16.16 9.03
CA LYS A 93 8.83 15.70 10.37
C LYS A 93 7.44 15.11 10.36
N ILE A 94 7.26 14.03 11.10
CA ILE A 94 5.95 13.46 11.40
C ILE A 94 5.50 14.10 12.72
N ILE A 95 4.51 14.98 12.63
CA ILE A 95 3.97 15.73 13.77
C ILE A 95 2.45 15.61 13.76
N TYR A 96 1.86 15.31 14.90
CA TYR A 96 0.42 15.31 15.09
C TYR A 96 0.05 15.87 16.45
N GLU A 97 -0.93 16.79 16.51
CA GLU A 97 -1.38 17.47 17.73
C GLU A 97 -0.25 18.11 18.55
N GLY A 98 0.79 18.62 17.86
CA GLY A 98 1.96 19.25 18.48
C GLY A 98 3.02 18.26 18.97
N GLU A 99 2.79 16.96 18.91
CA GLU A 99 3.74 15.91 19.26
C GLU A 99 4.60 15.51 18.06
N LEU A 100 5.92 15.45 18.24
CA LEU A 100 6.86 14.91 17.27
C LEU A 100 6.92 13.37 17.41
N TYR A 101 6.59 12.67 16.31
CA TYR A 101 6.67 11.23 16.23
C TYR A 101 8.01 10.75 15.69
N ASP A 102 8.50 11.40 14.60
CA ASP A 102 9.79 11.07 13.99
C ASP A 102 10.21 12.16 13.00
N GLU A 103 11.48 12.12 12.56
CA GLU A 103 11.97 12.75 11.34
C GLU A 103 12.11 11.69 10.26
N ALA A 104 11.53 11.92 9.08
CA ALA A 104 11.35 10.89 8.07
C ALA A 104 11.53 11.43 6.66
N VAL A 105 11.67 10.53 5.70
CA VAL A 105 11.52 10.83 4.27
C VAL A 105 10.18 10.27 3.81
N ALA A 106 9.35 11.10 3.19
CA ALA A 106 8.13 10.66 2.53
C ALA A 106 8.38 10.52 1.04
N LEU A 107 8.11 9.34 0.49
CA LEU A 107 8.11 9.05 -0.95
C LEU A 107 6.66 8.95 -1.43
N VAL A 108 6.28 9.78 -2.40
CA VAL A 108 4.92 9.85 -2.96
C VAL A 108 4.86 9.15 -4.31
N MET A 109 3.84 8.33 -4.53
CA MET A 109 3.61 7.62 -5.77
C MET A 109 2.12 7.67 -6.12
N HIS A 110 1.76 8.27 -7.26
CA HIS A 110 0.37 8.42 -7.70
C HIS A 110 -0.10 7.25 -8.56
N ALA A 111 -1.35 6.87 -8.35
CA ALA A 111 -2.06 5.93 -9.21
C ALA A 111 -2.03 6.37 -10.69
N PRO A 112 -2.11 5.46 -11.67
CA PRO A 112 -2.09 4.00 -11.51
C PRO A 112 -0.70 3.36 -11.56
N LYS A 113 0.37 4.16 -11.72
CA LYS A 113 1.74 3.67 -11.91
C LYS A 113 2.44 3.39 -10.59
N THR A 114 1.82 2.57 -9.73
CA THR A 114 2.36 2.15 -8.42
C THR A 114 2.34 0.63 -8.29
N TYR A 115 2.83 0.09 -7.18
CA TYR A 115 2.81 -1.36 -6.97
C TYR A 115 1.38 -1.91 -6.87
N THR A 116 0.51 -1.23 -6.17
CA THR A 116 -0.89 -1.63 -5.95
C THR A 116 -1.86 -1.07 -7.00
N THR A 117 -1.38 -0.21 -7.90
CA THR A 117 -2.17 0.62 -8.81
C THR A 117 -3.03 1.70 -8.13
N GLU A 118 -2.87 1.88 -6.83
CA GLU A 118 -3.50 2.93 -6.02
C GLU A 118 -2.50 4.05 -5.71
N ASP A 119 -2.95 5.13 -5.07
CA ASP A 119 -2.02 6.10 -4.47
C ASP A 119 -1.26 5.43 -3.34
N VAL A 120 0.07 5.63 -3.33
CA VAL A 120 0.96 5.04 -2.33
C VAL A 120 1.86 6.10 -1.74
N VAL A 121 2.02 6.08 -0.41
CA VAL A 121 3.05 6.84 0.28
C VAL A 121 3.90 5.87 1.11
N GLU A 122 5.20 6.02 1.03
CA GLU A 122 6.15 5.37 1.94
C GLU A 122 6.75 6.42 2.87
N LEU A 123 6.74 6.12 4.16
CA LEU A 123 7.41 6.90 5.19
C LEU A 123 8.64 6.13 5.66
N ASP A 124 9.82 6.60 5.27
CA ASP A 124 11.11 6.06 5.70
C ASP A 124 11.46 6.71 7.05
N CYS A 125 11.13 5.99 8.11
CA CYS A 125 11.31 6.39 9.51
C CYS A 125 12.61 5.82 10.08
N HIS A 126 13.00 6.26 11.28
CA HIS A 126 14.02 5.55 12.06
C HIS A 126 13.55 4.12 12.34
N GLY A 127 14.48 3.14 12.21
CA GLY A 127 14.16 1.72 12.18
C GLY A 127 13.81 1.07 13.53
N GLY A 128 13.73 1.84 14.61
CA GLY A 128 13.33 1.33 15.92
C GLY A 128 11.87 0.88 15.93
N ILE A 129 11.62 -0.37 16.35
CA ILE A 129 10.27 -0.96 16.36
C ILE A 129 9.23 -0.12 17.10
N THR A 130 9.63 0.57 18.16
CA THR A 130 8.75 1.46 18.93
C THR A 130 8.31 2.67 18.10
N VAL A 131 9.22 3.29 17.35
CA VAL A 131 8.92 4.42 16.47
C VAL A 131 7.98 3.98 15.37
N LEU A 132 8.30 2.87 14.69
CA LEU A 132 7.49 2.33 13.60
C LEU A 132 6.06 1.99 14.06
N LYS A 133 5.91 1.35 15.21
CA LYS A 133 4.59 1.06 15.78
C LYS A 133 3.80 2.33 16.09
N ARG A 134 4.43 3.34 16.71
CA ARG A 134 3.76 4.61 17.02
C ARG A 134 3.28 5.34 15.77
N VAL A 135 4.10 5.37 14.72
CA VAL A 135 3.72 6.01 13.45
C VAL A 135 2.63 5.20 12.73
N LEU A 136 2.74 3.86 12.70
CA LEU A 136 1.69 3.00 12.14
C LEU A 136 0.36 3.18 12.87
N ASP A 137 0.36 3.18 14.21
CA ASP A 137 -0.85 3.40 15.02
C ASP A 137 -1.47 4.78 14.75
N LEU A 138 -0.64 5.82 14.52
CA LEU A 138 -1.11 7.14 14.13
C LEU A 138 -1.82 7.11 12.78
N VAL A 139 -1.20 6.48 11.77
CA VAL A 139 -1.78 6.34 10.42
C VAL A 139 -3.11 5.57 10.47
N ILE A 140 -3.20 4.52 11.29
CA ILE A 140 -4.44 3.76 11.50
C ILE A 140 -5.52 4.62 12.16
N ARG A 141 -5.18 5.38 13.20
CA ARG A 141 -6.13 6.31 13.86
C ARG A 141 -6.70 7.37 12.90
N LEU A 142 -5.94 7.73 11.87
CA LEU A 142 -6.35 8.72 10.87
C LEU A 142 -7.14 8.13 9.70
N GLY A 143 -7.46 6.84 9.74
CA GLY A 143 -8.41 6.22 8.83
C GLY A 143 -7.83 5.14 7.91
N ALA A 144 -6.55 4.80 8.02
CA ALA A 144 -6.04 3.60 7.39
C ALA A 144 -6.45 2.35 8.19
N ARG A 145 -6.51 1.20 7.54
CA ARG A 145 -6.65 -0.11 8.15
C ARG A 145 -5.29 -0.83 8.14
N PRO A 146 -4.98 -1.67 9.13
CA PRO A 146 -3.84 -2.56 9.01
C PRO A 146 -3.96 -3.46 7.78
N ALA A 147 -2.88 -3.57 7.00
CA ALA A 147 -2.86 -4.46 5.86
C ALA A 147 -2.84 -5.92 6.32
N GLU A 148 -3.58 -6.80 5.64
CA GLU A 148 -3.49 -8.24 5.80
C GLU A 148 -2.18 -8.77 5.19
N PRO A 149 -1.67 -9.94 5.65
CA PRO A 149 -0.53 -10.58 5.01
C PRO A 149 -0.73 -10.76 3.51
N GLY A 150 0.21 -10.24 2.70
CA GLY A 150 0.15 -10.31 1.24
C GLY A 150 -0.84 -9.36 0.57
N GLU A 151 -1.52 -8.46 1.31
CA GLU A 151 -2.58 -7.62 0.74
C GLU A 151 -2.08 -6.65 -0.34
N PHE A 152 -0.90 -6.07 -0.21
CA PHE A 152 -0.33 -5.21 -1.27
C PHE A 152 -0.16 -5.99 -2.59
N THR A 153 0.28 -7.26 -2.53
CA THR A 153 0.39 -8.13 -3.69
C THR A 153 -0.97 -8.53 -4.25
N LYS A 154 -1.94 -8.82 -3.38
CA LYS A 154 -3.34 -9.07 -3.76
C LYS A 154 -3.92 -7.87 -4.52
N ARG A 155 -3.68 -6.64 -4.06
CA ARG A 155 -4.12 -5.41 -4.74
C ARG A 155 -3.41 -5.20 -6.08
N ALA A 156 -2.11 -5.48 -6.17
CA ALA A 156 -1.38 -5.44 -7.43
C ALA A 156 -1.96 -6.40 -8.47
N PHE A 157 -2.37 -7.60 -8.06
CA PHE A 157 -3.07 -8.56 -8.91
C PHE A 157 -4.48 -8.07 -9.31
N LEU A 158 -5.28 -7.62 -8.35
CA LEU A 158 -6.63 -7.10 -8.61
C LEU A 158 -6.61 -5.83 -9.47
N GLY A 159 -5.59 -5.01 -9.34
CA GLY A 159 -5.34 -3.83 -10.18
C GLY A 159 -4.82 -4.16 -11.58
N GLY A 160 -4.52 -5.43 -11.87
CA GLY A 160 -4.05 -5.89 -13.18
C GLY A 160 -2.58 -5.58 -13.47
N ARG A 161 -1.79 -5.19 -12.44
CA ARG A 161 -0.36 -4.92 -12.61
C ARG A 161 0.48 -6.19 -12.74
N ILE A 162 0.11 -7.24 -12.02
CA ILE A 162 0.77 -8.55 -12.06
C ILE A 162 -0.27 -9.64 -12.36
N ASP A 163 0.17 -10.71 -12.99
CA ASP A 163 -0.65 -11.90 -13.20
C ASP A 163 -0.63 -12.84 -11.98
N MET A 164 -1.42 -13.90 -12.01
CA MET A 164 -1.55 -14.86 -10.91
C MET A 164 -0.24 -15.58 -10.61
N SER A 165 0.50 -15.99 -11.64
CA SER A 165 1.80 -16.67 -11.48
C SER A 165 2.84 -15.76 -10.83
N GLN A 166 2.85 -14.48 -11.19
CA GLN A 166 3.70 -13.48 -10.57
C GLN A 166 3.32 -13.23 -9.11
N ALA A 167 2.02 -13.18 -8.79
CA ALA A 167 1.54 -13.02 -7.43
C ALA A 167 1.93 -14.21 -6.54
N GLU A 168 1.76 -15.43 -7.03
CA GLU A 168 2.19 -16.68 -6.36
C GLU A 168 3.70 -16.67 -6.11
N SER A 169 4.51 -16.32 -7.11
CA SER A 169 5.96 -16.24 -6.98
C SER A 169 6.43 -15.24 -5.91
N VAL A 170 5.76 -14.09 -5.77
CA VAL A 170 6.05 -13.11 -4.73
C VAL A 170 5.71 -13.68 -3.34
N MET A 171 4.57 -14.36 -3.21
CA MET A 171 4.16 -14.97 -1.93
C MET A 171 5.11 -16.09 -1.52
N ASP A 172 5.53 -16.95 -2.46
CA ASP A 172 6.50 -18.01 -2.20
C ASP A 172 7.86 -17.45 -1.73
N LEU A 173 8.32 -16.35 -2.35
CA LEU A 173 9.55 -15.69 -1.96
C LEU A 173 9.49 -15.13 -0.52
N ILE A 174 8.33 -14.59 -0.11
CA ILE A 174 8.10 -14.07 1.24
C ILE A 174 8.09 -15.22 2.24
N HIS A 175 7.40 -16.33 1.94
CA HIS A 175 7.33 -17.52 2.79
C HIS A 175 8.70 -18.20 2.93
N ALA A 176 9.45 -18.39 1.84
CA ALA A 176 10.78 -18.98 1.87
C ALA A 176 11.75 -18.20 2.78
N LYS A 177 11.70 -16.88 2.79
CA LYS A 177 12.50 -16.06 3.69
C LYS A 177 12.11 -16.24 5.16
N ASN A 178 10.82 -16.37 5.45
CA ASN A 178 10.32 -16.60 6.81
C ASN A 178 10.71 -17.99 7.31
N ASP A 179 10.67 -19.03 6.48
CA ASP A 179 11.07 -20.39 6.81
C ASP A 179 12.58 -20.49 7.07
N MET A 180 13.41 -19.80 6.29
CA MET A 180 14.86 -19.72 6.54
C MET A 180 15.17 -18.98 7.84
N ALA A 181 14.49 -17.89 8.14
CA ALA A 181 14.64 -17.14 9.39
C ALA A 181 14.20 -17.99 10.59
N ALA A 182 13.08 -18.69 10.49
CA ALA A 182 12.60 -19.60 11.54
C ALA A 182 13.56 -20.76 11.79
N LYS A 183 14.10 -21.40 10.73
CA LYS A 183 15.09 -22.46 10.87
C LYS A 183 16.41 -21.98 11.49
N SER A 184 16.86 -20.77 11.15
CA SER A 184 18.06 -20.17 11.73
C SER A 184 17.89 -19.89 13.24
N SER A 185 16.69 -19.47 13.67
CA SER A 185 16.39 -19.21 15.08
C SER A 185 16.29 -20.48 15.94
N LEU A 186 15.99 -21.63 15.32
CA LEU A 186 15.88 -22.93 16.01
C LEU A 186 17.25 -23.65 16.14
N LEU A 187 18.28 -23.14 15.45
CA LEU A 187 19.64 -23.72 15.47
C LEU A 187 20.62 -22.94 16.37
N GLN A 188 20.14 -21.94 17.10
CA GLN A 188 20.86 -21.21 18.15
C GLN A 188 20.36 -21.62 19.54
#